data_73e3b2cc3bfe3ede289bb04651e656ae
#
_entry.id   73e3b2cc3bfe3ede289bb04651e656ae
#
_cell.length_a   1.000
_cell.length_b   1.000
_cell.length_c   1.000
_cell.angle_alpha   90.00
_cell.angle_beta   90.00
_cell.angle_gamma   90.00
#
_symmetry.space_group_name_H-M   'P 1'
#
loop_
_entity.id
_entity.type
_entity.pdbx_description
1 polymer ?
#
loop_
_entity_poly.entity_id
_entity_poly.type
_entity_poly.pdbx_seq_one_letter_code
_entity_poly.pdbx_strand_id
1 'polypeptide(L)'
;MSIYEAIFNRYSVREYRMEKIEPERLEALKRYLKTVALLDEEKPVEFEIVDNIDKKQKVHGLWKTEAPYYLAVYCGDDRLSMRNAGYTAEQAVLYLTSKELGTCYLGATKAGEDKKDGLKRFLVIAFGKASAKPFRDSSMAHRNSLAALCAFKDEPGEQVKSILRAARLALSSFNSQPWRFVV
;
A
#
# COMPACT_ATOMS: atom_id res chain seq x y z
N MET A 1 9.13 -11.08 -8.72
CA MET A 1 9.83 -10.98 -7.42
C MET A 1 8.95 -11.55 -6.30
N SER A 2 9.51 -11.93 -5.15
CA SER A 2 8.75 -12.29 -3.96
C SER A 2 8.11 -11.06 -3.30
N ILE A 3 7.12 -11.28 -2.41
CA ILE A 3 6.51 -10.18 -1.61
C ILE A 3 7.56 -9.55 -0.69
N TYR A 4 8.51 -10.34 -0.17
CA TYR A 4 9.60 -9.81 0.66
C TYR A 4 10.53 -8.86 -0.13
N GLU A 5 10.93 -9.25 -1.33
CA GLU A 5 11.73 -8.39 -2.21
C GLU A 5 10.99 -7.11 -2.59
N ALA A 6 9.65 -7.16 -2.72
CA ALA A 6 8.84 -6.01 -3.03
C ALA A 6 8.97 -4.88 -1.97
N ILE A 7 9.24 -5.21 -0.69
CA ILE A 7 9.50 -4.22 0.37
C ILE A 7 10.64 -3.28 -0.01
N PHE A 8 11.71 -3.82 -0.59
CA PHE A 8 12.93 -3.08 -0.92
C PHE A 8 12.82 -2.33 -2.25
N ASN A 9 11.96 -2.80 -3.15
CA ASN A 9 11.86 -2.28 -4.51
C ASN A 9 10.67 -1.33 -4.72
N ARG A 10 9.67 -1.36 -3.85
CA ARG A 10 8.45 -0.56 -3.96
C ARG A 10 8.71 0.94 -3.83
N TYR A 11 8.07 1.72 -4.67
CA TYR A 11 7.94 3.18 -4.48
C TYR A 11 6.55 3.67 -4.93
N SER A 12 6.23 4.94 -4.68
CA SER A 12 4.96 5.53 -5.11
C SER A 12 5.01 5.92 -6.57
N VAL A 13 4.38 5.12 -7.42
CA VAL A 13 4.20 5.39 -8.85
C VAL A 13 3.06 6.39 -9.02
N ARG A 14 3.28 7.46 -9.78
CA ARG A 14 2.29 8.52 -10.01
C ARG A 14 1.91 8.72 -11.46
N GLU A 15 2.57 8.02 -12.37
CA GLU A 15 2.31 8.05 -13.80
C GLU A 15 2.06 6.62 -14.30
N TYR A 16 0.88 6.40 -14.84
CA TYR A 16 0.39 5.10 -15.27
C TYR A 16 0.03 5.10 -16.74
N ARG A 17 0.21 3.96 -17.39
CA ARG A 17 -0.42 3.68 -18.67
C ARG A 17 -1.90 3.42 -18.43
N MET A 18 -2.77 4.11 -19.17
CA MET A 18 -4.22 3.91 -19.10
C MET A 18 -4.63 2.69 -19.94
N GLU A 19 -4.14 1.51 -19.57
CA GLU A 19 -4.39 0.24 -20.24
C GLU A 19 -4.90 -0.82 -19.27
N LYS A 20 -5.67 -1.76 -19.79
CA LYS A 20 -6.24 -2.85 -19.00
C LYS A 20 -5.12 -3.76 -18.47
N ILE A 21 -5.31 -4.19 -17.24
CA ILE A 21 -4.58 -5.32 -16.67
C ILE A 21 -5.27 -6.60 -17.16
N GLU A 22 -4.50 -7.62 -17.45
CA GLU A 22 -4.99 -8.91 -17.90
C GLU A 22 -6.02 -9.46 -16.90
N PRO A 23 -7.20 -9.96 -17.35
CA PRO A 23 -8.28 -10.42 -16.46
C PRO A 23 -7.81 -11.42 -15.41
N GLU A 24 -6.93 -12.34 -15.80
CA GLU A 24 -6.39 -13.38 -14.91
C GLU A 24 -5.59 -12.79 -13.75
N ARG A 25 -4.91 -11.66 -13.98
CA ARG A 25 -4.14 -10.94 -12.94
C ARG A 25 -5.06 -10.21 -11.98
N LEU A 26 -6.16 -9.61 -12.49
CA LEU A 26 -7.18 -8.99 -11.63
C LEU A 26 -7.90 -10.04 -10.78
N GLU A 27 -8.24 -11.20 -11.35
CA GLU A 27 -8.83 -12.30 -10.60
C GLU A 27 -7.84 -12.88 -9.56
N ALA A 28 -6.56 -12.97 -9.89
CA ALA A 28 -5.53 -13.35 -8.93
C ALA A 28 -5.42 -12.35 -7.76
N LEU A 29 -5.51 -11.04 -8.05
CA LEU A 29 -5.57 -10.00 -7.02
C LEU A 29 -6.81 -10.18 -6.14
N LYS A 30 -8.01 -10.36 -6.72
CA LYS A 30 -9.24 -10.58 -5.95
C LYS A 30 -9.15 -11.79 -5.01
N ARG A 31 -8.54 -12.89 -5.49
CA ARG A 31 -8.30 -14.06 -4.64
C ARG A 31 -7.33 -13.75 -3.51
N TYR A 32 -6.23 -13.06 -3.82
CA TYR A 32 -5.24 -12.68 -2.81
C TYR A 32 -5.84 -11.79 -1.73
N LEU A 33 -6.64 -10.78 -2.09
CA LEU A 33 -7.30 -9.88 -1.15
C LEU A 33 -8.21 -10.59 -0.14
N LYS A 34 -8.72 -11.77 -0.49
CA LYS A 34 -9.51 -12.62 0.44
C LYS A 34 -8.64 -13.40 1.43
N THR A 35 -7.34 -13.44 1.23
CA THR A 35 -6.38 -14.23 2.04
C THR A 35 -5.39 -13.37 2.81
N VAL A 36 -5.51 -12.03 2.74
CA VAL A 36 -4.64 -11.13 3.49
C VAL A 36 -4.80 -11.35 4.99
N ALA A 37 -3.68 -11.42 5.70
CA ALA A 37 -3.71 -11.58 7.15
C ALA A 37 -4.26 -10.33 7.83
N LEU A 38 -5.09 -10.51 8.82
CA LEU A 38 -5.62 -9.45 9.69
C LEU A 38 -4.74 -9.33 10.95
N LEU A 39 -4.64 -8.14 11.51
CA LEU A 39 -4.07 -7.94 12.87
C LEU A 39 -5.09 -8.34 13.95
N ASP A 40 -6.38 -8.19 13.62
CA ASP A 40 -7.51 -8.47 14.51
C ASP A 40 -8.66 -8.99 13.63
N GLU A 41 -9.03 -10.24 13.82
CA GLU A 41 -10.08 -10.91 13.03
C GLU A 41 -11.49 -10.37 13.32
N GLU A 42 -11.70 -9.73 14.47
CA GLU A 42 -12.97 -9.09 14.82
C GLU A 42 -13.17 -7.73 14.12
N LYS A 43 -12.15 -7.22 13.46
CA LYS A 43 -12.15 -5.93 12.75
C LYS A 43 -12.14 -6.15 11.23
N PRO A 44 -13.30 -6.24 10.59
CA PRO A 44 -13.38 -6.53 9.17
C PRO A 44 -12.75 -5.42 8.32
N VAL A 45 -12.14 -5.84 7.23
CA VAL A 45 -11.60 -4.96 6.18
C VAL A 45 -12.13 -5.45 4.85
N GLU A 46 -12.73 -4.55 4.07
CA GLU A 46 -13.23 -4.84 2.73
C GLU A 46 -12.43 -4.09 1.67
N PHE A 47 -12.36 -4.70 0.50
CA PHE A 47 -11.69 -4.13 -0.65
C PHE A 47 -12.64 -4.00 -1.84
N GLU A 48 -12.44 -2.94 -2.62
CA GLU A 48 -13.12 -2.75 -3.90
C GLU A 48 -12.11 -2.35 -4.97
N ILE A 49 -12.13 -3.05 -6.10
CA ILE A 49 -11.35 -2.67 -7.28
C ILE A 49 -12.23 -1.79 -8.16
N VAL A 50 -11.85 -0.55 -8.30
CA VAL A 50 -12.54 0.46 -9.12
C VAL A 50 -11.83 0.56 -10.47
N ASP A 51 -12.49 0.15 -11.54
CA ASP A 51 -12.00 0.32 -12.92
C ASP A 51 -12.20 1.76 -13.39
N ASN A 52 -11.14 2.38 -13.87
CA ASN A 52 -11.14 3.75 -14.37
C ASN A 52 -10.56 3.87 -15.80
N ILE A 53 -10.50 2.78 -16.54
CA ILE A 53 -9.95 2.76 -17.91
C ILE A 53 -10.68 3.79 -18.80
N ASP A 54 -12.00 3.83 -18.71
CA ASP A 54 -12.82 4.77 -19.47
C ASP A 54 -12.86 6.18 -18.87
N LYS A 55 -12.09 6.46 -17.81
CA LYS A 55 -12.06 7.74 -17.08
C LYS A 55 -13.43 8.22 -16.58
N LYS A 56 -14.40 7.32 -16.42
CA LYS A 56 -15.76 7.64 -15.97
C LYS A 56 -15.87 7.78 -14.46
N GLN A 57 -14.89 7.26 -13.73
CA GLN A 57 -14.88 7.36 -12.27
C GLN A 57 -14.48 8.77 -11.86
N LYS A 58 -15.35 9.43 -11.11
CA LYS A 58 -15.04 10.71 -10.51
C LYS A 58 -14.09 10.50 -9.32
N VAL A 59 -12.80 10.48 -9.59
CA VAL A 59 -11.79 10.48 -8.55
C VAL A 59 -11.59 11.91 -8.07
N HIS A 60 -12.03 12.20 -6.85
CA HIS A 60 -11.91 13.50 -6.23
C HIS A 60 -10.79 13.48 -5.18
N GLY A 61 -9.94 14.51 -5.19
CA GLY A 61 -8.89 14.66 -4.19
C GLY A 61 -7.94 15.82 -4.50
N LEU A 62 -7.17 16.22 -3.48
CA LEU A 62 -6.16 17.28 -3.59
C LEU A 62 -5.00 16.89 -4.51
N TRP A 63 -4.68 15.59 -4.57
CA TRP A 63 -3.58 15.03 -5.36
C TRP A 63 -4.16 14.06 -6.39
N LYS A 64 -4.34 14.55 -7.61
CA LYS A 64 -4.90 13.75 -8.71
C LYS A 64 -3.79 12.91 -9.34
N THR A 65 -3.64 11.67 -8.89
CA THR A 65 -2.92 10.65 -9.66
C THR A 65 -3.95 9.91 -10.50
N GLU A 66 -3.93 10.12 -11.82
CA GLU A 66 -4.77 9.39 -12.75
C GLU A 66 -4.19 8.00 -12.96
N ALA A 67 -4.97 6.96 -12.67
CA ALA A 67 -4.58 5.57 -12.79
C ALA A 67 -5.70 4.74 -13.44
N PRO A 68 -5.36 3.62 -14.10
CA PRO A 68 -6.36 2.74 -14.72
C PRO A 68 -7.24 2.04 -13.70
N TYR A 69 -6.73 1.81 -12.49
CA TYR A 69 -7.45 1.16 -11.40
C TYR A 69 -7.16 1.84 -10.06
N TYR A 70 -8.17 1.76 -9.19
CA TYR A 70 -8.01 2.13 -7.79
C TYR A 70 -8.45 0.96 -6.90
N LEU A 71 -7.77 0.76 -5.80
CA LEU A 71 -8.17 -0.14 -4.74
C LEU A 71 -8.67 0.72 -3.58
N ALA A 72 -9.98 0.71 -3.37
CA ALA A 72 -10.60 1.31 -2.20
C ALA A 72 -10.60 0.32 -1.05
N VAL A 73 -10.27 0.78 0.15
CA VAL A 73 -10.18 -0.02 1.37
C VAL A 73 -11.15 0.53 2.39
N TYR A 74 -12.00 -0.34 2.92
CA TYR A 74 -13.08 -0.01 3.86
C TYR A 74 -12.83 -0.66 5.20
N CYS A 75 -13.11 0.05 6.28
CA CYS A 75 -13.01 -0.46 7.65
C CYS A 75 -13.96 0.28 8.60
N GLY A 76 -14.03 -0.16 9.85
CA GLY A 76 -14.64 0.60 10.93
C GLY A 76 -13.91 1.92 11.19
N ASP A 77 -14.54 2.85 11.91
CA ASP A 77 -14.00 4.19 12.18
C ASP A 77 -13.20 4.30 13.49
N ASP A 78 -12.97 3.16 14.17
CA ASP A 78 -12.10 3.09 15.35
C ASP A 78 -10.62 2.91 14.96
N ARG A 79 -9.73 3.25 15.89
CA ARG A 79 -8.26 3.20 15.67
C ARG A 79 -7.73 1.80 15.32
N LEU A 80 -8.31 0.74 15.88
CA LEU A 80 -7.86 -0.63 15.64
C LEU A 80 -8.27 -1.08 14.24
N SER A 81 -9.50 -0.79 13.82
CA SER A 81 -9.96 -1.00 12.45
C SER A 81 -9.09 -0.29 11.41
N MET A 82 -8.73 0.98 11.66
CA MET A 82 -7.85 1.73 10.76
C MET A 82 -6.43 1.15 10.70
N ARG A 83 -5.90 0.63 11.81
CA ARG A 83 -4.60 -0.07 11.83
C ARG A 83 -4.65 -1.37 11.05
N ASN A 84 -5.73 -2.12 11.23
CA ASN A 84 -5.98 -3.36 10.50
C ASN A 84 -6.07 -3.11 8.99
N ALA A 85 -6.82 -2.07 8.58
CA ALA A 85 -6.91 -1.65 7.18
C ALA A 85 -5.56 -1.22 6.60
N GLY A 86 -4.74 -0.49 7.34
CA GLY A 86 -3.38 -0.13 6.92
C GLY A 86 -2.47 -1.34 6.73
N TYR A 87 -2.55 -2.32 7.64
CA TYR A 87 -1.78 -3.56 7.59
C TYR A 87 -2.16 -4.44 6.39
N THR A 88 -3.45 -4.60 6.14
CA THR A 88 -3.95 -5.39 4.99
C THR A 88 -3.70 -4.68 3.67
N ALA A 89 -3.85 -3.35 3.63
CA ALA A 89 -3.56 -2.54 2.45
C ALA A 89 -2.10 -2.63 2.01
N GLU A 90 -1.15 -2.66 2.96
CA GLU A 90 0.27 -2.81 2.60
C GLU A 90 0.55 -4.21 2.04
N GLN A 91 -0.08 -5.27 2.52
CA GLN A 91 0.03 -6.60 1.91
C GLN A 91 -0.44 -6.57 0.44
N ALA A 92 -1.57 -5.89 0.16
CA ALA A 92 -2.06 -5.73 -1.22
C ALA A 92 -1.06 -4.93 -2.09
N VAL A 93 -0.49 -3.87 -1.56
CA VAL A 93 0.53 -3.04 -2.24
C VAL A 93 1.78 -3.86 -2.57
N LEU A 94 2.28 -4.64 -1.62
CA LEU A 94 3.44 -5.50 -1.83
C LEU A 94 3.15 -6.63 -2.84
N TYR A 95 1.95 -7.21 -2.79
CA TYR A 95 1.51 -8.18 -3.77
C TYR A 95 1.48 -7.56 -5.18
N LEU A 96 0.84 -6.42 -5.36
CA LEU A 96 0.79 -5.72 -6.65
C LEU A 96 2.20 -5.41 -7.17
N THR A 97 3.09 -4.90 -6.29
CA THR A 97 4.49 -4.64 -6.63
C THR A 97 5.21 -5.92 -7.06
N SER A 98 4.99 -7.06 -6.37
CA SER A 98 5.58 -8.35 -6.73
C SER A 98 5.13 -8.84 -8.12
N LYS A 99 3.98 -8.35 -8.60
CA LYS A 99 3.42 -8.59 -9.93
C LYS A 99 3.76 -7.49 -10.93
N GLU A 100 4.76 -6.66 -10.64
CA GLU A 100 5.25 -5.59 -11.53
C GLU A 100 4.20 -4.50 -11.82
N LEU A 101 3.27 -4.30 -10.90
CA LEU A 101 2.31 -3.21 -10.96
C LEU A 101 2.75 -2.07 -10.04
N GLY A 102 2.72 -0.86 -10.59
CA GLY A 102 2.96 0.35 -9.82
C GLY A 102 1.81 0.61 -8.85
N THR A 103 2.12 1.18 -7.68
CA THR A 103 1.14 1.52 -6.66
C THR A 103 1.41 2.90 -6.06
N CYS A 104 0.35 3.60 -5.63
CA CYS A 104 0.47 4.85 -4.88
C CYS A 104 -0.71 5.02 -3.92
N TYR A 105 -0.42 5.20 -2.63
CA TYR A 105 -1.43 5.66 -1.68
C TYR A 105 -1.86 7.10 -2.00
N LEU A 106 -3.16 7.34 -2.04
CA LEU A 106 -3.74 8.63 -2.35
C LEU A 106 -4.39 9.24 -1.09
N GLY A 107 -3.77 10.27 -0.55
CA GLY A 107 -4.32 11.01 0.58
C GLY A 107 -5.54 11.86 0.17
N ALA A 108 -6.57 11.90 1.02
CA ALA A 108 -7.79 12.68 0.82
C ALA A 108 -8.48 12.45 -0.54
N THR A 109 -8.34 11.25 -1.10
CA THR A 109 -8.90 10.88 -2.40
C THR A 109 -10.12 10.00 -2.20
N LYS A 110 -11.13 10.21 -3.06
CA LYS A 110 -12.35 9.40 -3.11
C LYS A 110 -12.39 8.65 -4.43
N ALA A 111 -12.51 7.34 -4.36
CA ALA A 111 -12.80 6.42 -5.46
C ALA A 111 -13.68 5.30 -4.92
N GLY A 112 -14.60 4.78 -5.73
CA GLY A 112 -15.59 3.84 -5.28
C GLY A 112 -16.68 4.48 -4.40
N GLU A 113 -17.43 3.67 -3.67
CA GLU A 113 -18.50 4.13 -2.78
C GLU A 113 -17.94 4.73 -1.48
N ASP A 114 -18.71 5.60 -0.81
CA ASP A 114 -18.30 6.16 0.48
C ASP A 114 -18.44 5.14 1.62
N LYS A 115 -19.34 4.15 1.46
CA LYS A 115 -19.58 3.06 2.40
C LYS A 115 -19.81 1.76 1.64
N LYS A 116 -19.36 0.65 2.23
CA LYS A 116 -19.59 -0.70 1.75
C LYS A 116 -19.84 -1.63 2.94
N ASP A 117 -20.94 -2.39 2.95
CA ASP A 117 -21.29 -3.34 3.99
C ASP A 117 -21.23 -2.76 5.43
N GLY A 118 -21.63 -1.49 5.59
CA GLY A 118 -21.57 -0.76 6.86
C GLY A 118 -20.21 -0.17 7.22
N LEU A 119 -19.16 -0.50 6.48
CA LEU A 119 -17.80 0.03 6.65
C LEU A 119 -17.63 1.35 5.89
N LYS A 120 -16.75 2.22 6.38
CA LYS A 120 -16.40 3.50 5.72
C LYS A 120 -15.15 3.32 4.88
N ARG A 121 -15.11 4.00 3.71
CA ARG A 121 -13.86 4.08 2.94
C ARG A 121 -12.80 4.81 3.76
N PHE A 122 -11.70 4.12 4.04
CA PHE A 122 -10.59 4.63 4.84
C PHE A 122 -9.45 5.18 3.96
N LEU A 123 -9.07 4.45 2.92
CA LEU A 123 -7.99 4.86 2.03
C LEU A 123 -8.20 4.35 0.59
N VAL A 124 -7.47 4.96 -0.33
CA VAL A 124 -7.47 4.60 -1.76
C VAL A 124 -6.03 4.44 -2.23
N ILE A 125 -5.80 3.40 -3.02
CA ILE A 125 -4.51 3.10 -3.65
C ILE A 125 -4.71 3.10 -5.16
N ALA A 126 -4.00 3.97 -5.87
CA ALA A 126 -3.88 3.89 -7.33
C ALA A 126 -3.00 2.71 -7.70
N PHE A 127 -3.35 1.96 -8.75
CA PHE A 127 -2.49 0.90 -9.26
C PHE A 127 -2.66 0.66 -10.76
N GLY A 128 -1.62 0.09 -11.38
CA GLY A 128 -1.60 -0.20 -12.81
C GLY A 128 -0.19 -0.40 -13.34
N LYS A 129 -0.06 -0.56 -14.64
CA LYS A 129 1.24 -0.58 -15.31
C LYS A 129 1.84 0.82 -15.25
N ALA A 130 3.05 0.96 -14.72
CA ALA A 130 3.73 2.25 -14.67
C ALA A 130 4.13 2.72 -16.07
N SER A 131 4.09 4.04 -16.32
CA SER A 131 4.59 4.62 -17.58
C SER A 131 6.10 4.49 -17.73
N ALA A 132 6.80 4.48 -16.59
CA ALA A 132 8.24 4.26 -16.51
C ALA A 132 8.56 2.98 -15.72
N LYS A 133 9.76 2.86 -15.17
CA LYS A 133 10.19 1.70 -14.38
C LYS A 133 9.33 1.58 -13.10
N PRO A 134 8.70 0.43 -12.80
CA PRO A 134 7.80 0.28 -11.65
C PRO A 134 8.52 0.07 -10.31
N PHE A 135 9.84 -0.01 -10.31
CA PHE A 135 10.67 -0.30 -9.15
C PHE A 135 11.75 0.75 -8.95
N ARG A 136 12.22 0.88 -7.73
CA ARG A 136 13.46 1.61 -7.39
C ARG A 136 14.41 0.68 -6.64
N ASP A 137 15.69 1.03 -6.61
CA ASP A 137 16.62 0.48 -5.65
C ASP A 137 16.35 1.04 -4.25
N SER A 138 16.50 0.22 -3.21
CA SER A 138 16.24 0.64 -1.82
C SER A 138 17.19 1.75 -1.35
N SER A 139 18.38 1.85 -1.91
CA SER A 139 19.34 2.95 -1.64
C SER A 139 18.81 4.32 -2.07
N MET A 140 17.92 4.34 -3.08
CA MET A 140 17.25 5.54 -3.57
C MET A 140 16.05 5.97 -2.68
N ALA A 141 15.77 5.23 -1.62
CA ALA A 141 14.68 5.56 -0.72
C ALA A 141 15.07 6.68 0.25
N HIS A 142 14.45 7.84 0.13
CA HIS A 142 14.61 8.92 1.11
C HIS A 142 14.01 8.49 2.45
N ARG A 143 14.84 7.90 3.32
CA ARG A 143 14.46 7.43 4.66
C ARG A 143 15.53 7.84 5.68
N ASN A 144 15.08 8.16 6.87
CA ASN A 144 15.97 8.40 8.02
C ASN A 144 16.85 7.16 8.27
N SER A 145 18.04 7.37 8.83
CA SER A 145 18.93 6.28 9.21
C SER A 145 18.31 5.43 10.34
N LEU A 146 18.72 4.17 10.46
CA LEU A 146 18.32 3.34 11.59
C LEU A 146 18.76 3.98 12.93
N ALA A 147 19.93 4.62 12.98
CA ALA A 147 20.39 5.33 14.15
C ALA A 147 19.45 6.48 14.58
N ALA A 148 18.76 7.12 13.64
CA ALA A 148 17.77 8.16 13.94
C ALA A 148 16.39 7.61 14.34
N LEU A 149 16.10 6.36 13.95
CA LEU A 149 14.79 5.72 14.16
C LEU A 149 14.78 4.75 15.35
N CYS A 150 15.94 4.24 15.76
CA CYS A 150 16.07 3.19 16.76
C CYS A 150 16.77 3.70 18.02
N ALA A 151 16.29 3.24 19.17
CA ALA A 151 17.03 3.25 20.43
C ALA A 151 17.43 1.81 20.74
N PHE A 152 18.72 1.53 20.70
CA PHE A 152 19.27 0.22 21.02
C PHE A 152 19.69 0.15 22.48
N LYS A 153 19.24 -0.88 23.19
CA LYS A 153 19.72 -1.23 24.54
C LYS A 153 20.96 -2.09 24.44
N ASP A 154 20.95 -3.02 23.49
CA ASP A 154 22.04 -3.92 23.19
C ASP A 154 22.24 -4.01 21.66
N GLU A 155 23.37 -4.58 21.22
CA GLU A 155 23.63 -4.80 19.79
C GLU A 155 22.67 -5.87 19.23
N PRO A 156 21.78 -5.51 18.29
CA PRO A 156 20.79 -6.46 17.77
C PRO A 156 21.43 -7.49 16.87
N GLY A 157 20.93 -8.73 16.96
CA GLY A 157 21.30 -9.81 16.04
C GLY A 157 20.83 -9.53 14.59
N GLU A 158 21.38 -10.25 13.61
CA GLU A 158 21.12 -10.01 12.18
C GLU A 158 19.65 -10.16 11.78
N GLN A 159 18.90 -11.04 12.44
CA GLN A 159 17.46 -11.17 12.20
C GLN A 159 16.71 -9.88 12.54
N VAL A 160 16.99 -9.29 13.70
CA VAL A 160 16.38 -8.03 14.13
C VAL A 160 16.81 -6.90 13.20
N LYS A 161 18.09 -6.82 12.83
CA LYS A 161 18.59 -5.85 11.84
C LYS A 161 17.84 -5.95 10.50
N SER A 162 17.56 -7.17 10.04
CA SER A 162 16.81 -7.40 8.79
C SER A 162 15.37 -6.87 8.90
N ILE A 163 14.69 -7.13 10.02
CA ILE A 163 13.33 -6.60 10.29
C ILE A 163 13.35 -5.07 10.31
N LEU A 164 14.31 -4.45 10.99
CA LEU A 164 14.44 -3.00 11.07
C LEU A 164 14.73 -2.36 9.71
N ARG A 165 15.57 -3.00 8.87
CA ARG A 165 15.83 -2.53 7.49
C ARG A 165 14.54 -2.52 6.66
N ALA A 166 13.70 -3.56 6.77
CA ALA A 166 12.42 -3.64 6.10
C ALA A 166 11.43 -2.58 6.66
N ALA A 167 11.28 -2.51 7.98
CA ALA A 167 10.37 -1.57 8.65
C ALA A 167 10.72 -0.10 8.36
N ARG A 168 12.01 0.23 8.25
CA ARG A 168 12.49 1.57 7.87
C ARG A 168 11.94 2.02 6.51
N LEU A 169 11.67 1.10 5.59
CA LEU A 169 11.17 1.39 4.25
C LEU A 169 9.65 1.61 4.18
N ALA A 170 8.95 1.44 5.28
CA ALA A 170 7.51 1.67 5.35
C ALA A 170 7.10 3.05 4.81
N LEU A 171 5.86 3.15 4.37
CA LEU A 171 5.27 4.38 3.85
C LEU A 171 4.75 5.25 4.99
N SER A 172 4.76 6.55 4.78
CA SER A 172 4.08 7.49 5.66
C SER A 172 3.58 8.70 4.89
N SER A 173 2.56 9.35 5.40
CA SER A 173 2.05 10.59 4.85
C SER A 173 3.17 11.65 4.85
N PHE A 174 3.36 12.31 3.70
CA PHE A 174 4.43 13.29 3.47
C PHE A 174 5.84 12.78 3.83
N ASN A 175 6.06 11.46 3.81
CA ASN A 175 7.32 10.83 4.23
C ASN A 175 7.77 11.22 5.64
N SER A 176 6.82 11.47 6.54
CA SER A 176 7.08 11.96 7.91
C SER A 176 7.80 10.96 8.82
N GLN A 177 7.73 9.66 8.50
CA GLN A 177 8.42 8.56 9.19
C GLN A 177 8.27 8.64 10.73
N PRO A 178 7.01 8.60 11.24
CA PRO A 178 6.73 8.89 12.65
C PRO A 178 7.11 7.76 13.62
N TRP A 179 7.48 6.60 13.09
CA TRP A 179 7.84 5.45 13.90
C TRP A 179 9.17 5.61 14.61
N ARG A 180 9.26 4.97 15.77
CA ARG A 180 10.48 4.78 16.54
C ARG A 180 10.51 3.34 17.04
N PHE A 181 11.70 2.76 17.06
CA PHE A 181 11.91 1.39 17.50
C PHE A 181 12.78 1.37 18.74
N VAL A 182 12.41 0.57 19.73
CA VAL A 182 13.22 0.26 20.89
C VAL A 182 13.61 -1.21 20.79
N VAL A 183 14.90 -1.50 20.86
CA VAL A 183 15.47 -2.83 20.60
C VAL A 183 16.38 -3.23 21.74
#